data_799d3e3be6cf0f52386f70ce85c2d728
#
_entry.id   799d3e3be6cf0f52386f70ce85c2d728
#
_cell.length_a   1.000
_cell.length_b   1.000
_cell.length_c   1.000
_cell.angle_alpha   90.00
_cell.angle_beta   90.00
_cell.angle_gamma   90.00
#
_symmetry.space_group_name_H-M   'P 1'
#
loop_
_entity.id
_entity.type
_entity.pdbx_description
1 polymer ?
#
loop_
_entity_poly.entity_id
_entity_poly.type
_entity_poly.pdbx_seq_one_letter_code
_entity_poly.pdbx_strand_id
1 'polypeptide(L)'
;MKTIAILTSGGDAPGMNAVIRSVVRTAIYNDLKVLAIKEGYNGLIKGDIETMTLSSVADIIHRGGTILRTARSEEFMTEEGMNQALDVIKKFKIDAIVVLGGDGTFRGARELAKRGIKVIGIPCTIDNDLGYTDYTIGFLTAVETAVSAISKFCLLYTSDAADDLLTV
;
A
#
# COMPACT_ATOMS: atom_id res chain seq x y z
N MET A 1 -5.56 25.89 -1.99
CA MET A 1 -4.61 24.79 -1.71
C MET A 1 -5.24 23.53 -2.26
N LYS A 2 -4.55 22.78 -3.11
CA LYS A 2 -5.06 21.50 -3.64
C LYS A 2 -4.93 20.41 -2.57
N THR A 3 -5.87 19.49 -2.57
CA THR A 3 -5.93 18.38 -1.62
C THR A 3 -5.72 17.07 -2.35
N ILE A 4 -4.75 16.28 -1.95
CA ILE A 4 -4.59 14.91 -2.42
C ILE A 4 -4.89 13.93 -1.30
N ALA A 5 -5.40 12.76 -1.66
CA ALA A 5 -5.58 11.66 -0.74
C ALA A 5 -4.62 10.52 -1.08
N ILE A 6 -4.25 9.72 -0.09
CA ILE A 6 -3.44 8.53 -0.25
C ILE A 6 -4.12 7.35 0.44
N LEU A 7 -4.12 6.20 -0.20
CA LEU A 7 -4.60 4.94 0.37
C LEU A 7 -3.72 3.76 -0.03
N THR A 8 -3.74 2.73 0.80
CA THR A 8 -3.18 1.42 0.52
C THR A 8 -4.31 0.39 0.46
N SER A 9 -4.32 -0.48 -0.52
CA SER A 9 -5.37 -1.48 -0.70
C SER A 9 -4.78 -2.82 -1.17
N GLY A 10 -5.51 -3.91 -0.94
CA GLY A 10 -5.04 -5.25 -1.23
C GLY A 10 -4.21 -5.84 -0.08
N GLY A 11 -3.20 -6.64 -0.39
CA GLY A 11 -2.20 -7.10 0.58
C GLY A 11 -1.19 -6.01 0.89
N ASP A 12 -0.62 -6.01 2.10
CA ASP A 12 0.53 -5.16 2.39
C ASP A 12 1.81 -5.70 1.74
N ALA A 13 2.72 -4.81 1.42
CA ALA A 13 3.99 -5.15 0.81
C ALA A 13 5.13 -4.37 1.47
N PRO A 14 6.34 -4.95 1.56
CA PRO A 14 7.51 -4.24 2.03
C PRO A 14 7.72 -2.94 1.22
N GLY A 15 7.98 -1.83 1.91
CA GLY A 15 8.20 -0.54 1.26
C GLY A 15 6.98 0.36 1.13
N MET A 16 5.76 -0.09 1.41
CA MET A 16 4.57 0.78 1.38
C MET A 16 4.71 2.01 2.28
N ASN A 17 5.26 1.86 3.49
CA ASN A 17 5.50 2.97 4.39
C ASN A 17 6.53 3.98 3.83
N ALA A 18 7.55 3.51 3.12
CA ALA A 18 8.52 4.38 2.46
C ALA A 18 7.84 5.22 1.35
N VAL A 19 6.94 4.60 0.58
CA VAL A 19 6.14 5.29 -0.44
C VAL A 19 5.21 6.32 0.19
N ILE A 20 4.45 5.94 1.23
CA ILE A 20 3.57 6.87 1.97
C ILE A 20 4.37 8.08 2.45
N ARG A 21 5.51 7.85 3.08
CA ARG A 21 6.39 8.93 3.54
C ARG A 21 6.86 9.82 2.40
N SER A 22 7.28 9.24 1.28
CA SER A 22 7.75 9.99 0.11
C SER A 22 6.63 10.88 -0.45
N VAL A 23 5.44 10.31 -0.69
CA VAL A 23 4.28 11.04 -1.22
C VAL A 23 3.87 12.18 -0.27
N VAL A 24 3.74 11.90 1.03
CA VAL A 24 3.30 12.90 2.01
C VAL A 24 4.30 14.05 2.10
N ARG A 25 5.59 13.74 2.23
CA ARG A 25 6.62 14.78 2.34
C ARG A 25 6.74 15.62 1.08
N THR A 26 6.73 15.00 -0.10
CA THR A 26 6.79 15.71 -1.38
C THR A 26 5.55 16.58 -1.59
N ALA A 27 4.38 16.08 -1.24
CA ALA A 27 3.14 16.83 -1.36
C ALA A 27 3.13 18.08 -0.44
N ILE A 28 3.51 17.91 0.82
CA ILE A 28 3.60 19.04 1.77
C ILE A 28 4.66 20.06 1.31
N TYR A 29 5.79 19.60 0.80
CA TYR A 29 6.83 20.48 0.24
C TYR A 29 6.30 21.34 -0.94
N ASN A 30 5.31 20.83 -1.69
CA ASN A 30 4.67 21.53 -2.79
C ASN A 30 3.34 22.22 -2.37
N ASP A 31 3.16 22.53 -1.10
CA ASP A 31 1.97 23.23 -0.57
C ASP A 31 0.64 22.51 -0.83
N LEU A 32 0.66 21.19 -0.92
CA LEU A 32 -0.54 20.37 -1.01
C LEU A 32 -1.00 19.92 0.37
N LYS A 33 -2.31 19.89 0.59
CA LYS A 33 -2.90 19.19 1.73
C LYS A 33 -2.95 17.69 1.44
N VAL A 34 -2.53 16.87 2.41
CA VAL A 34 -2.55 15.41 2.27
C VAL A 34 -3.53 14.81 3.26
N LEU A 35 -4.40 13.95 2.75
CA LEU A 35 -5.37 13.17 3.50
C LEU A 35 -5.00 11.69 3.39
N ALA A 36 -4.94 11.00 4.51
CA ALA A 36 -4.81 9.55 4.57
C ALA A 36 -6.18 8.91 4.64
N ILE A 37 -6.43 7.92 3.79
CA ILE A 37 -7.62 7.07 3.83
C ILE A 37 -7.19 5.74 4.44
N LYS A 38 -7.73 5.38 5.60
CA LYS A 38 -7.42 4.13 6.28
C LYS A 38 -8.19 2.96 5.68
N GLU A 39 -7.64 1.76 5.77
CA GLU A 39 -8.29 0.53 5.31
C GLU A 39 -8.74 0.55 3.83
N GLY A 40 -7.96 1.24 2.99
CA GLY A 40 -8.16 1.25 1.55
C GLY A 40 -9.52 1.79 1.10
N TYR A 41 -10.16 1.09 0.17
CA TYR A 41 -11.45 1.51 -0.37
C TYR A 41 -12.60 1.41 0.65
N ASN A 42 -12.50 0.53 1.66
CA ASN A 42 -13.48 0.50 2.75
C ASN A 42 -13.50 1.82 3.53
N GLY A 43 -12.32 2.34 3.86
CA GLY A 43 -12.24 3.63 4.54
C GLY A 43 -12.67 4.79 3.66
N LEU A 44 -12.46 4.70 2.34
CA LEU A 44 -12.97 5.70 1.40
C LEU A 44 -14.51 5.76 1.44
N ILE A 45 -15.19 4.60 1.41
CA ILE A 45 -16.66 4.52 1.51
C ILE A 45 -17.13 5.09 2.85
N LYS A 46 -16.50 4.69 3.96
CA LYS A 46 -16.90 5.09 5.32
C LYS A 46 -16.50 6.53 5.67
N GLY A 47 -15.58 7.13 4.90
CA GLY A 47 -15.02 8.45 5.19
C GLY A 47 -14.03 8.43 6.35
N ASP A 48 -13.34 7.31 6.59
CA ASP A 48 -12.26 7.20 7.58
C ASP A 48 -10.99 7.88 7.04
N ILE A 49 -10.95 9.18 7.21
CA ILE A 49 -9.96 10.06 6.59
C ILE A 49 -9.35 10.96 7.66
N GLU A 50 -8.03 10.99 7.71
CA GLU A 50 -7.27 11.88 8.58
C GLU A 50 -6.31 12.79 7.81
N THR A 51 -6.01 13.96 8.37
CA THR A 51 -5.02 14.87 7.77
C THR A 51 -3.60 14.42 8.14
N MET A 52 -2.73 14.32 7.13
CA MET A 52 -1.33 13.97 7.32
C MET A 52 -0.45 15.20 7.50
N THR A 53 0.54 15.06 8.36
CA THR A 53 1.59 16.03 8.63
C THR A 53 2.96 15.39 8.42
N LEU A 54 4.03 16.18 8.48
CA LEU A 54 5.40 15.64 8.43
C LEU A 54 5.69 14.68 9.59
N SER A 55 5.10 14.93 10.76
CA SER A 55 5.24 14.07 11.95
C SER A 55 4.46 12.76 11.80
N SER A 56 3.34 12.74 11.07
CA SER A 56 2.57 11.51 10.83
C SER A 56 3.37 10.43 10.10
N VAL A 57 4.39 10.83 9.34
CA VAL A 57 5.26 9.92 8.58
C VAL A 57 6.69 9.90 9.10
N ALA A 58 6.90 10.36 10.32
CA ALA A 58 8.20 10.26 10.97
C ALA A 58 8.50 8.80 11.32
N ASP A 59 9.75 8.39 11.13
CA ASP A 59 10.27 7.11 11.59
C ASP A 59 9.49 5.86 11.12
N ILE A 60 8.92 5.90 9.91
CA ILE A 60 8.16 4.78 9.33
C ILE A 60 8.86 4.08 8.15
N ILE A 61 9.94 4.67 7.62
CA ILE A 61 10.57 4.21 6.38
C ILE A 61 11.09 2.77 6.47
N HIS A 62 11.54 2.36 7.65
CA HIS A 62 12.09 1.03 7.91
C HIS A 62 11.05 0.04 8.46
N ARG A 63 9.82 0.47 8.70
CA ARG A 63 8.75 -0.40 9.21
C ARG A 63 8.07 -1.14 8.07
N GLY A 64 7.93 -2.45 8.21
CA GLY A 64 7.12 -3.27 7.30
C GLY A 64 5.64 -2.94 7.39
N GLY A 65 4.86 -3.51 6.45
CA GLY A 65 3.44 -3.28 6.35
C GLY A 65 3.07 -1.87 5.90
N THR A 66 1.91 -1.39 6.34
CA THR A 66 1.43 -0.03 6.06
C THR A 66 0.75 0.60 7.27
N ILE A 67 1.10 1.85 7.57
CA ILE A 67 0.46 2.61 8.66
C ILE A 67 -1.01 2.95 8.35
N LEU A 68 -1.41 2.91 7.07
CA LEU A 68 -2.78 3.19 6.63
C LEU A 68 -3.69 1.95 6.71
N ARG A 69 -3.11 0.78 6.97
CA ARG A 69 -3.78 -0.51 6.89
C ARG A 69 -4.33 -0.81 5.50
N THR A 70 -4.66 -2.05 5.26
CA THR A 70 -5.29 -2.50 4.02
C THR A 70 -6.53 -3.30 4.35
N ALA A 71 -7.52 -3.24 3.45
CA ALA A 71 -8.67 -4.13 3.48
C ALA A 71 -9.13 -4.42 2.04
N ARG A 72 -9.68 -5.60 1.83
CA ARG A 72 -10.45 -5.88 0.61
C ARG A 72 -11.85 -5.30 0.77
N SER A 73 -12.39 -4.73 -0.29
CA SER A 73 -13.72 -4.13 -0.29
C SER A 73 -14.55 -4.69 -1.44
N GLU A 74 -15.46 -5.58 -1.12
CA GLU A 74 -16.45 -6.06 -2.09
C GLU A 74 -17.50 -4.98 -2.35
N GLU A 75 -17.87 -4.24 -1.31
CA GLU A 75 -18.82 -3.12 -1.39
C GLU A 75 -18.39 -2.05 -2.41
N PHE A 76 -17.09 -1.76 -2.50
CA PHE A 76 -16.57 -0.77 -3.46
C PHE A 76 -16.80 -1.17 -4.92
N MET A 77 -17.00 -2.45 -5.20
CA MET A 77 -17.31 -2.94 -6.55
C MET A 77 -18.77 -2.78 -6.93
N THR A 78 -19.63 -2.38 -5.99
CA THR A 78 -21.04 -2.09 -6.23
C THR A 78 -21.22 -0.63 -6.64
N GLU A 79 -22.31 -0.33 -7.38
CA GLU A 79 -22.65 1.05 -7.73
C GLU A 79 -22.95 1.90 -6.48
N GLU A 80 -23.56 1.29 -5.46
CA GLU A 80 -23.87 1.98 -4.20
C GLU A 80 -22.59 2.38 -3.46
N GLY A 81 -21.66 1.46 -3.23
CA GLY A 81 -20.39 1.76 -2.57
C GLY A 81 -19.54 2.75 -3.36
N MET A 82 -19.57 2.67 -4.70
CA MET A 82 -18.89 3.64 -5.55
C MET A 82 -19.48 5.05 -5.41
N ASN A 83 -20.81 5.18 -5.36
CA ASN A 83 -21.47 6.47 -5.18
C ASN A 83 -21.16 7.07 -3.80
N GLN A 84 -21.16 6.25 -2.75
CA GLN A 84 -20.74 6.67 -1.40
C GLN A 84 -19.28 7.17 -1.40
N ALA A 85 -18.38 6.46 -2.05
CA ALA A 85 -16.99 6.89 -2.19
C ALA A 85 -16.87 8.24 -2.92
N LEU A 86 -17.62 8.45 -4.00
CA LEU A 86 -17.64 9.72 -4.73
C LEU A 86 -18.18 10.88 -3.87
N ASP A 87 -19.19 10.62 -3.05
CA ASP A 87 -19.74 11.64 -2.13
C ASP A 87 -18.72 12.02 -1.04
N VAL A 88 -17.98 11.04 -0.54
CA VAL A 88 -16.87 11.29 0.40
C VAL A 88 -15.76 12.12 -0.27
N ILE A 89 -15.37 11.78 -1.50
CA ILE A 89 -14.38 12.55 -2.27
C ILE A 89 -14.81 14.01 -2.41
N LYS A 90 -16.07 14.25 -2.76
CA LYS A 90 -16.65 15.61 -2.86
C LYS A 90 -16.68 16.32 -1.51
N LYS A 91 -17.13 15.64 -0.46
CA LYS A 91 -17.23 16.18 0.91
C LYS A 91 -15.88 16.66 1.44
N PHE A 92 -14.82 15.89 1.22
CA PHE A 92 -13.47 16.23 1.65
C PHE A 92 -12.70 17.10 0.64
N LYS A 93 -13.31 17.41 -0.51
CA LYS A 93 -12.73 18.22 -1.61
C LYS A 93 -11.39 17.65 -2.07
N ILE A 94 -11.36 16.34 -2.31
CA ILE A 94 -10.17 15.63 -2.79
C ILE A 94 -10.02 15.88 -4.29
N ASP A 95 -8.89 16.48 -4.70
CA ASP A 95 -8.60 16.79 -6.10
C ASP A 95 -7.97 15.61 -6.85
N ALA A 96 -7.23 14.76 -6.14
CA ALA A 96 -6.59 13.56 -6.70
C ALA A 96 -6.33 12.52 -5.62
N ILE A 97 -6.25 11.26 -6.02
CA ILE A 97 -6.00 10.13 -5.12
C ILE A 97 -4.74 9.39 -5.59
N VAL A 98 -3.83 9.11 -4.66
CA VAL A 98 -2.68 8.22 -4.86
C VAL A 98 -3.03 6.87 -4.25
N VAL A 99 -3.02 5.81 -5.07
CA VAL A 99 -3.36 4.45 -4.63
C VAL A 99 -2.12 3.55 -4.67
N LEU A 100 -1.87 2.82 -3.59
CA LEU A 100 -0.78 1.87 -3.46
C LEU A 100 -1.35 0.46 -3.37
N GLY A 101 -0.87 -0.43 -4.22
CA GLY A 101 -1.28 -1.83 -4.19
C GLY A 101 -1.01 -2.58 -5.49
N GLY A 102 -1.68 -3.71 -5.69
CA GLY A 102 -1.59 -4.57 -6.85
C GLY A 102 -2.75 -4.41 -7.84
N ASP A 103 -2.97 -5.43 -8.66
CA ASP A 103 -3.95 -5.43 -9.75
C ASP A 103 -5.38 -5.07 -9.27
N GLY A 104 -5.86 -5.69 -8.19
CA GLY A 104 -7.19 -5.39 -7.63
C GLY A 104 -7.35 -3.93 -7.24
N THR A 105 -6.31 -3.32 -6.66
CA THR A 105 -6.29 -1.90 -6.32
C THR A 105 -6.39 -1.02 -7.56
N PHE A 106 -5.68 -1.39 -8.63
CA PHE A 106 -5.70 -0.62 -9.87
C PHE A 106 -7.00 -0.77 -10.66
N ARG A 107 -7.69 -1.90 -10.54
CA ARG A 107 -9.06 -2.04 -11.07
C ARG A 107 -10.02 -1.05 -10.40
N GLY A 108 -9.98 -0.93 -9.07
CA GLY A 108 -10.74 0.08 -8.33
C GLY A 108 -10.35 1.52 -8.72
N ALA A 109 -9.06 1.79 -8.85
CA ALA A 109 -8.54 3.08 -9.31
C ALA A 109 -9.06 3.46 -10.70
N ARG A 110 -9.10 2.50 -11.63
CA ARG A 110 -9.65 2.69 -12.97
C ARG A 110 -11.13 3.07 -12.94
N GLU A 111 -11.92 2.47 -12.06
CA GLU A 111 -13.35 2.80 -11.93
C GLU A 111 -13.56 4.22 -11.38
N LEU A 112 -12.71 4.69 -10.46
CA LEU A 112 -12.69 6.09 -10.03
C LEU A 112 -12.30 7.04 -11.17
N ALA A 113 -11.28 6.67 -11.94
CA ALA A 113 -10.80 7.47 -13.08
C ALA A 113 -11.88 7.63 -14.17
N LYS A 114 -12.64 6.57 -14.49
CA LYS A 114 -13.78 6.63 -15.40
C LYS A 114 -14.85 7.61 -14.95
N ARG A 115 -14.98 7.87 -13.65
CA ARG A 115 -15.91 8.82 -13.06
C ARG A 115 -15.32 10.23 -12.86
N GLY A 116 -14.16 10.49 -13.49
CA GLY A 116 -13.52 11.79 -13.53
C GLY A 116 -12.62 12.13 -12.35
N ILE A 117 -12.34 11.16 -11.45
CA ILE A 117 -11.38 11.35 -10.36
C ILE A 117 -9.97 11.18 -10.89
N LYS A 118 -9.06 12.10 -10.57
CA LYS A 118 -7.65 11.98 -10.91
C LYS A 118 -7.00 10.95 -9.99
N VAL A 119 -6.42 9.90 -10.56
CA VAL A 119 -5.79 8.83 -9.78
C VAL A 119 -4.38 8.57 -10.30
N ILE A 120 -3.45 8.36 -9.37
CA ILE A 120 -2.11 7.88 -9.65
C ILE A 120 -1.94 6.55 -8.92
N GLY A 121 -1.58 5.49 -9.65
CA GLY A 121 -1.29 4.17 -9.10
C GLY A 121 0.21 3.98 -8.87
N ILE A 122 0.58 3.49 -7.70
CA ILE A 122 1.95 3.09 -7.37
C ILE A 122 1.96 1.59 -7.13
N PRO A 123 2.67 0.79 -7.95
CA PRO A 123 2.66 -0.66 -7.86
C PRO A 123 3.41 -1.13 -6.61
N CYS A 124 2.67 -1.63 -5.63
CA CYS A 124 3.17 -2.15 -4.35
C CYS A 124 2.53 -3.53 -4.10
N THR A 125 3.23 -4.59 -4.42
CA THR A 125 2.80 -5.99 -4.25
C THR A 125 4.01 -6.91 -4.28
N ILE A 126 3.90 -8.07 -3.66
CA ILE A 126 4.93 -9.13 -3.71
C ILE A 126 4.72 -10.11 -4.87
N ASP A 127 3.61 -10.01 -5.61
CA ASP A 127 3.25 -10.95 -6.68
C ASP A 127 3.96 -10.65 -8.00
N ASN A 128 4.39 -9.40 -8.19
CA ASN A 128 5.06 -8.88 -9.39
C ASN A 128 4.31 -9.20 -10.70
N ASP A 129 2.97 -9.16 -10.67
CA ASP A 129 2.07 -9.57 -11.73
C ASP A 129 1.49 -8.41 -12.55
N LEU A 130 2.09 -7.22 -12.42
CA LEU A 130 1.67 -6.01 -13.14
C LEU A 130 2.49 -5.80 -14.40
N GLY A 131 1.84 -5.84 -15.56
CA GLY A 131 2.49 -5.77 -16.88
C GLY A 131 3.12 -4.43 -17.27
N TYR A 132 3.07 -3.42 -16.40
CA TYR A 132 3.55 -2.06 -16.71
C TYR A 132 4.83 -1.67 -15.99
N THR A 133 5.42 -2.58 -15.23
CA THR A 133 6.68 -2.38 -14.51
C THR A 133 7.47 -3.68 -14.49
N ASP A 134 8.78 -3.58 -14.51
CA ASP A 134 9.68 -4.73 -14.38
C ASP A 134 9.62 -5.31 -12.96
N TYR A 135 9.56 -4.42 -11.97
CA TYR A 135 9.46 -4.80 -10.56
C TYR A 135 8.47 -3.93 -9.83
N THR A 136 7.65 -4.58 -8.98
CA THR A 136 6.78 -3.89 -8.04
C THR A 136 7.52 -3.62 -6.72
N ILE A 137 7.12 -2.55 -6.03
CA ILE A 137 7.65 -2.25 -4.70
C ILE A 137 7.22 -3.36 -3.74
N GLY A 138 8.22 -3.98 -3.11
CA GLY A 138 8.03 -5.08 -2.17
C GLY A 138 8.46 -6.45 -2.71
N PHE A 139 8.43 -6.68 -4.02
CA PHE A 139 8.75 -7.99 -4.61
C PHE A 139 10.16 -8.46 -4.27
N LEU A 140 11.19 -7.68 -4.59
CA LEU A 140 12.59 -8.07 -4.35
C LEU A 140 12.87 -8.29 -2.87
N THR A 141 12.35 -7.43 -1.99
CA THR A 141 12.50 -7.59 -0.54
C THR A 141 11.83 -8.87 -0.05
N ALA A 142 10.67 -9.21 -0.56
CA ALA A 142 9.97 -10.46 -0.20
C ALA A 142 10.77 -11.70 -0.66
N VAL A 143 11.32 -11.67 -1.88
CA VAL A 143 12.19 -12.75 -2.40
C VAL A 143 13.43 -12.90 -1.53
N GLU A 144 14.14 -11.82 -1.21
CA GLU A 144 15.33 -11.85 -0.37
C GLU A 144 15.03 -12.41 1.02
N THR A 145 13.92 -12.00 1.62
CA THR A 145 13.47 -12.50 2.92
C THR A 145 13.20 -14.01 2.87
N ALA A 146 12.53 -14.50 1.83
CA ALA A 146 12.25 -15.92 1.65
C ALA A 146 13.54 -16.72 1.47
N VAL A 147 14.46 -16.27 0.61
CA VAL A 147 15.76 -16.91 0.40
C VAL A 147 16.58 -16.95 1.70
N SER A 148 16.61 -15.84 2.44
CA SER A 148 17.32 -15.79 3.74
C SER A 148 16.72 -16.77 4.76
N ALA A 149 15.40 -16.89 4.82
CA ALA A 149 14.72 -17.83 5.71
C ALA A 149 15.05 -19.28 5.34
N ILE A 150 14.93 -19.63 4.06
CA ILE A 150 15.25 -20.97 3.54
C ILE A 150 16.70 -21.33 3.84
N SER A 151 17.65 -20.42 3.58
CA SER A 151 19.07 -20.64 3.85
C SER A 151 19.36 -20.93 5.32
N LYS A 152 18.68 -20.22 6.23
CA LYS A 152 18.82 -20.48 7.68
C LYS A 152 18.28 -21.85 8.07
N PHE A 153 17.15 -22.28 7.50
CA PHE A 153 16.64 -23.63 7.74
C PHE A 153 17.59 -24.72 7.22
N CYS A 154 18.14 -24.54 6.02
CA CYS A 154 19.11 -25.50 5.47
C CYS A 154 20.38 -25.62 6.33
N LEU A 155 20.91 -24.49 6.82
CA LEU A 155 22.08 -24.47 7.69
C LEU A 155 21.80 -25.15 9.04
N LEU A 156 20.63 -24.91 9.64
CA LEU A 156 20.24 -25.55 10.89
C LEU A 156 20.13 -27.08 10.74
N TYR A 157 19.47 -27.53 9.67
CA TYR A 157 19.32 -28.98 9.39
C TYR A 157 20.66 -29.68 9.17
N THR A 158 21.60 -29.05 8.47
CA THR A 158 22.92 -29.65 8.22
C THR A 158 23.81 -29.70 9.49
N SER A 159 23.71 -28.70 10.38
CA SER A 159 24.45 -28.69 11.64
C SER A 159 23.90 -29.73 12.63
N ASP A 160 22.57 -29.87 12.71
CA ASP A 160 21.93 -30.87 13.58
C ASP A 160 22.25 -32.30 13.13
N ALA A 161 22.26 -32.57 11.82
CA ALA A 161 22.69 -33.87 11.28
C ALA A 161 24.18 -34.18 11.53
N ALA A 162 25.03 -33.15 11.67
CA ALA A 162 26.45 -33.35 12.03
C ALA A 162 26.64 -33.67 13.52
N ASP A 163 25.82 -33.10 14.39
CA ASP A 163 25.84 -33.37 15.83
C ASP A 163 25.35 -34.82 16.15
N ASP A 164 24.34 -35.31 15.42
CA ASP A 164 23.85 -36.69 15.55
C ASP A 164 24.89 -37.75 15.14
N LEU A 165 25.82 -37.40 14.27
CA LEU A 165 26.92 -38.29 13.86
C LEU A 165 28.08 -38.39 14.89
N LEU A 166 28.14 -37.45 15.84
CA LEU A 166 29.16 -37.43 16.89
C LEU A 166 28.74 -38.16 18.17
N THR A 167 27.54 -38.72 18.23
CA THR A 167 26.96 -39.42 19.37
C THR A 167 26.96 -40.96 19.22
N VAL A 168 27.75 -41.52 18.31
CA VAL A 168 27.95 -42.99 18.14
C VAL A 168 29.32 -43.44 18.68
#